data_e1e3a5ed0ff266a21c0a597d56642256
#
_entry.id   e1e3a5ed0ff266a21c0a597d56642256
#
_cell.length_a   1.000
_cell.length_b   1.000
_cell.length_c   1.000
_cell.angle_alpha   90.00
_cell.angle_beta   90.00
_cell.angle_gamma   90.00
#
_symmetry.space_group_name_H-M   'P 1'
#
loop_
_entity.id
_entity.type
_entity.pdbx_description
1 polymer ?
#
loop_
_entity_poly.entity_id
_entity_poly.type
_entity_poly.pdbx_seq_one_letter_code
_entity_poly.pdbx_strand_id
1 'polypeptide(L)'
;MEGVKTARTNPNLDLYRKLQKKKCPVLFLQESYPELTNCPCVTMDDFGGGILLTRHLLATGHTRIGAIFPADMRSGLLRCQGMLHALRDTDALPEDSLICWYFSDDPDYGIQKAMQKLISSCTAIVCYNDTIAYALCRAVSDLPQPPEITVASFDHSYLCHFGHTEFLSLTPAEAPGSRAAGVLLHQLQGILVSSTEISWKL
;
A
#
# COMPACT_ATOMS: atom_id res chain seq x y z
N MET A 1 3.01 4.60 16.36
CA MET A 1 1.54 4.56 16.21
C MET A 1 1.22 4.71 14.74
N GLU A 2 0.32 3.91 14.23
CA GLU A 2 -0.17 4.09 12.86
C GLU A 2 -0.87 5.43 12.73
N GLY A 3 -0.70 6.09 11.59
CA GLY A 3 -1.41 7.31 11.24
C GLY A 3 -2.91 7.06 11.06
N VAL A 4 -3.63 8.13 10.87
CA VAL A 4 -5.09 8.07 10.73
C VAL A 4 -5.42 7.70 9.30
N LYS A 5 -6.42 6.85 9.15
CA LYS A 5 -7.13 6.73 7.88
C LYS A 5 -7.65 8.11 7.49
N THR A 6 -7.88 8.37 6.21
CA THR A 6 -8.40 9.65 5.67
C THR A 6 -9.78 10.00 6.26
N ALA A 7 -9.89 10.00 7.57
CA ALA A 7 -11.09 10.40 8.28
C ALA A 7 -11.24 11.93 8.25
N ARG A 8 -12.47 12.41 8.13
CA ARG A 8 -12.79 13.85 8.17
C ARG A 8 -12.46 14.49 9.53
N THR A 9 -12.26 13.69 10.56
CA THR A 9 -11.92 14.12 11.90
C THR A 9 -10.76 13.30 12.46
N ASN A 10 -9.87 13.95 13.19
CA ASN A 10 -8.73 13.32 13.85
C ASN A 10 -9.09 13.03 15.33
N PRO A 11 -9.71 11.88 15.65
CA PRO A 11 -10.33 11.65 16.95
C PRO A 11 -9.33 11.68 18.11
N ASN A 12 -8.06 11.40 17.82
CA ASN A 12 -6.99 11.32 18.84
C ASN A 12 -6.09 12.57 18.89
N LEU A 13 -6.39 13.61 18.13
CA LEU A 13 -5.54 14.80 18.02
C LEU A 13 -5.24 15.44 19.39
N ASP A 14 -6.24 15.57 20.24
CA ASP A 14 -6.06 16.17 21.58
C ASP A 14 -5.22 15.30 22.50
N LEU A 15 -5.26 13.98 22.36
CA LEU A 15 -4.38 13.06 23.07
C LEU A 15 -2.92 13.30 22.68
N TYR A 16 -2.62 13.37 21.39
CA TYR A 16 -1.26 13.61 20.91
C TYR A 16 -0.75 15.00 21.33
N ARG A 17 -1.59 16.04 21.29
CA ARG A 17 -1.25 17.37 21.82
C ARG A 17 -0.92 17.35 23.32
N LYS A 18 -1.65 16.55 24.11
CA LYS A 18 -1.34 16.35 25.55
C LYS A 18 0.02 15.65 25.73
N LEU A 19 0.34 14.64 24.92
CA LEU A 19 1.65 13.97 24.96
C LEU A 19 2.79 14.94 24.63
N GLN A 20 2.62 15.77 23.58
CA GLN A 20 3.60 16.81 23.22
C GLN A 20 3.83 17.81 24.36
N LYS A 21 2.76 18.30 25.00
CA LYS A 21 2.87 19.21 26.17
C LYS A 21 3.64 18.56 27.32
N LYS A 22 3.54 17.26 27.50
CA LYS A 22 4.30 16.50 28.51
C LYS A 22 5.72 16.12 28.03
N LYS A 23 6.16 16.62 26.87
CA LYS A 23 7.44 16.28 26.24
C LYS A 23 7.64 14.76 26.05
N CYS A 24 6.54 14.03 25.89
CA CYS A 24 6.59 12.61 25.56
C CYS A 24 6.91 12.48 24.06
N PRO A 25 7.96 11.75 23.66
CA PRO A 25 8.27 11.52 22.27
C PRO A 25 7.12 10.80 21.55
N VAL A 26 6.74 11.32 20.39
CA VAL A 26 5.68 10.75 19.53
C VAL A 26 6.24 10.60 18.14
N LEU A 27 6.12 9.41 17.60
CA LEU A 27 6.47 9.06 16.23
C LEU A 27 5.26 8.40 15.56
N PHE A 28 4.97 8.80 14.35
CA PHE A 28 3.95 8.17 13.54
C PHE A 28 4.56 7.17 12.54
N LEU A 29 3.78 6.16 12.19
CA LEU A 29 4.09 5.21 11.13
C LEU A 29 3.04 5.33 10.03
N GLN A 30 3.49 5.32 8.78
CA GLN A 30 2.71 5.41 7.54
C GLN A 30 2.01 6.74 7.33
N GLU A 31 1.26 7.22 8.29
CA GLU A 31 0.54 8.50 8.21
C GLU A 31 0.68 9.30 9.51
N SER A 32 0.61 10.62 9.40
CA SER A 32 0.63 11.55 10.54
C SER A 32 -0.55 12.52 10.46
N TYR A 33 -0.82 13.18 11.57
CA TYR A 33 -1.77 14.29 11.60
C TYR A 33 -1.11 15.55 11.05
N PRO A 34 -1.65 16.20 10.02
CA PRO A 34 -1.08 17.43 9.47
C PRO A 34 -0.92 18.55 10.51
N GLU A 35 -1.78 18.54 11.55
CA GLU A 35 -1.76 19.51 12.63
C GLU A 35 -0.64 19.28 13.65
N LEU A 36 0.09 18.17 13.56
CA LEU A 36 1.18 17.78 14.47
C LEU A 36 2.54 17.86 13.79
N THR A 37 2.91 19.05 13.33
CA THR A 37 4.13 19.30 12.53
C THR A 37 5.44 18.91 13.21
N ASN A 38 5.45 18.85 14.55
CA ASN A 38 6.62 18.49 15.35
C ASN A 38 6.70 16.99 15.71
N CYS A 39 5.82 16.16 15.15
CA CYS A 39 5.88 14.72 15.29
C CYS A 39 6.45 14.11 14.02
N PRO A 40 7.64 13.51 14.05
CA PRO A 40 8.18 12.83 12.87
C PRO A 40 7.31 11.64 12.49
N CYS A 41 7.36 11.29 11.20
CA CYS A 41 6.68 10.14 10.64
C CYS A 41 7.66 9.32 9.81
N VAL A 42 7.57 8.01 9.92
CA VAL A 42 8.21 7.07 9.00
C VAL A 42 7.14 6.61 8.02
N THR A 43 7.31 6.98 6.75
CA THR A 43 6.37 6.66 5.66
C THR A 43 7.02 5.72 4.66
N MET A 44 6.20 5.15 3.79
CA MET A 44 6.65 4.45 2.59
C MET A 44 6.52 5.37 1.39
N ASP A 45 7.41 5.24 0.41
CA ASP A 45 7.26 5.86 -0.92
C ASP A 45 6.19 5.10 -1.72
N ASP A 46 4.93 5.28 -1.33
CA ASP A 46 3.80 4.58 -1.93
C ASP A 46 3.60 4.95 -3.41
N PHE A 47 3.89 6.20 -3.79
CA PHE A 47 3.82 6.64 -5.19
C PHE A 47 4.91 5.98 -6.03
N GLY A 48 6.17 6.04 -5.58
CA GLY A 48 7.29 5.37 -6.25
C GLY A 48 7.13 3.86 -6.30
N GLY A 49 6.57 3.26 -5.25
CA GLY A 49 6.23 1.83 -5.22
C GLY A 49 5.21 1.45 -6.28
N GLY A 50 4.16 2.26 -6.46
CA GLY A 50 3.17 2.08 -7.54
C GLY A 50 3.81 2.14 -8.93
N ILE A 51 4.74 3.08 -9.15
CA ILE A 51 5.51 3.18 -10.39
C ILE A 51 6.39 1.94 -10.59
N LEU A 52 7.16 1.57 -9.58
CA LEU A 52 8.12 0.46 -9.64
C LEU A 52 7.42 -0.86 -10.02
N LEU A 53 6.35 -1.20 -9.31
CA LEU A 53 5.60 -2.43 -9.52
C LEU A 53 4.98 -2.48 -10.91
N THR A 54 4.37 -1.38 -11.33
CA THR A 54 3.70 -1.30 -12.64
C THR A 54 4.70 -1.37 -13.79
N ARG A 55 5.84 -0.69 -13.69
CA ARG A 55 6.92 -0.79 -14.70
C ARG A 55 7.47 -2.21 -14.81
N HIS A 56 7.59 -2.92 -13.70
CA HIS A 56 7.99 -4.32 -13.71
C HIS A 56 6.98 -5.18 -14.48
N LEU A 57 5.68 -5.04 -14.20
CA LEU A 57 4.62 -5.77 -14.92
C LEU A 57 4.60 -5.44 -16.41
N LEU A 58 4.80 -4.19 -16.80
CA LEU A 58 4.91 -3.77 -18.19
C LEU A 58 6.14 -4.40 -18.88
N ALA A 59 7.29 -4.40 -18.19
CA ALA A 59 8.53 -5.01 -18.70
C ALA A 59 8.42 -6.54 -18.87
N THR A 60 7.55 -7.19 -18.12
CA THR A 60 7.25 -8.64 -18.25
C THR A 60 6.11 -8.92 -19.24
N GLY A 61 5.64 -7.92 -19.97
CA GLY A 61 4.73 -8.06 -21.12
C GLY A 61 3.24 -7.87 -20.79
N HIS A 62 2.90 -7.47 -19.56
CA HIS A 62 1.51 -7.20 -19.21
C HIS A 62 1.07 -5.83 -19.74
N THR A 63 0.04 -5.79 -20.57
CA THR A 63 -0.52 -4.54 -21.13
C THR A 63 -1.89 -4.17 -20.56
N ARG A 64 -2.61 -5.13 -19.99
CA ARG A 64 -3.89 -4.91 -19.31
C ARG A 64 -3.75 -5.21 -17.83
N ILE A 65 -3.51 -4.16 -17.06
CA ILE A 65 -3.21 -4.22 -15.63
C ILE A 65 -4.39 -3.64 -14.86
N GLY A 66 -5.03 -4.48 -14.06
CA GLY A 66 -6.08 -4.07 -13.13
C GLY A 66 -5.53 -3.75 -11.74
N ALA A 67 -6.37 -3.19 -10.87
CA ALA A 67 -5.97 -2.89 -9.50
C ALA A 67 -7.11 -3.02 -8.49
N ILE A 68 -6.73 -3.28 -7.22
CA ILE A 68 -7.61 -3.33 -6.06
C ILE A 68 -7.01 -2.45 -4.96
N PHE A 69 -7.62 -1.29 -4.70
CA PHE A 69 -7.10 -0.30 -3.75
C PHE A 69 -8.17 0.22 -2.78
N PRO A 70 -7.81 0.51 -1.52
CA PRO A 70 -8.71 1.19 -0.59
C PRO A 70 -8.84 2.67 -0.96
N ALA A 71 -10.08 3.15 -1.00
CA ALA A 71 -10.42 4.54 -1.34
C ALA A 71 -10.22 5.51 -0.14
N ASP A 72 -10.21 4.97 1.06
CA ASP A 72 -10.14 5.71 2.33
C ASP A 72 -8.74 5.71 2.96
N MET A 73 -7.72 5.19 2.27
CA MET A 73 -6.33 5.17 2.73
C MET A 73 -5.43 5.94 1.78
N ARG A 74 -4.63 6.85 2.32
CA ARG A 74 -3.69 7.67 1.54
C ARG A 74 -2.69 6.81 0.77
N SER A 75 -2.15 5.77 1.38
CA SER A 75 -1.22 4.83 0.73
C SER A 75 -1.85 4.13 -0.48
N GLY A 76 -3.13 3.73 -0.39
CA GLY A 76 -3.87 3.16 -1.52
C GLY A 76 -4.02 4.14 -2.68
N LEU A 77 -4.36 5.40 -2.38
CA LEU A 77 -4.46 6.46 -3.38
C LEU A 77 -3.11 6.75 -4.05
N LEU A 78 -2.01 6.82 -3.27
CA LEU A 78 -0.67 7.07 -3.80
C LEU A 78 -0.15 5.91 -4.65
N ARG A 79 -0.35 4.66 -4.22
CA ARG A 79 0.01 3.47 -5.02
C ARG A 79 -0.73 3.45 -6.35
N CYS A 80 -2.05 3.77 -6.32
CA CYS A 80 -2.84 3.90 -7.54
C CYS A 80 -2.35 5.03 -8.45
N GLN A 81 -2.05 6.21 -7.90
CA GLN A 81 -1.50 7.32 -8.67
C GLN A 81 -0.17 6.96 -9.33
N GLY A 82 0.72 6.26 -8.60
CA GLY A 82 1.98 5.75 -9.15
C GLY A 82 1.78 4.76 -10.29
N MET A 83 0.82 3.83 -10.14
CA MET A 83 0.43 2.90 -11.20
C MET A 83 -0.06 3.65 -12.44
N LEU A 84 -1.01 4.57 -12.28
CA LEU A 84 -1.55 5.37 -13.39
C LEU A 84 -0.48 6.22 -14.06
N HIS A 85 0.48 6.77 -13.29
CA HIS A 85 1.62 7.51 -13.83
C HIS A 85 2.48 6.62 -14.73
N ALA A 86 2.82 5.41 -14.27
CA ALA A 86 3.62 4.46 -15.05
C ALA A 86 2.90 3.98 -16.33
N LEU A 87 1.58 3.81 -16.29
CA LEU A 87 0.78 3.43 -17.46
C LEU A 87 0.70 4.54 -18.52
N ARG A 88 0.66 5.82 -18.11
CA ARG A 88 0.63 6.97 -19.05
C ARG A 88 1.89 7.12 -19.89
N ASP A 89 3.02 6.65 -19.40
CA ASP A 89 4.30 6.68 -20.11
C ASP A 89 4.40 5.59 -21.20
N THR A 90 3.34 4.81 -21.40
CA THR A 90 3.29 3.68 -22.34
C THR A 90 2.03 3.73 -23.18
N ASP A 91 1.96 2.90 -24.23
CA ASP A 91 0.74 2.71 -25.04
C ASP A 91 -0.39 1.97 -24.27
N ALA A 92 -0.12 1.50 -23.05
CA ALA A 92 -1.11 0.91 -22.16
C ALA A 92 -1.95 2.03 -21.54
N LEU A 93 -3.09 2.32 -22.13
CA LEU A 93 -3.99 3.35 -21.60
C LEU A 93 -4.55 2.93 -20.23
N PRO A 94 -4.45 3.82 -19.21
CA PRO A 94 -5.10 3.56 -17.94
C PRO A 94 -6.62 3.59 -18.14
N GLU A 95 -7.29 2.50 -17.81
CA GLU A 95 -8.75 2.43 -17.83
C GLU A 95 -9.27 2.48 -16.39
N ASP A 96 -10.02 3.52 -16.04
CA ASP A 96 -10.65 3.65 -14.71
C ASP A 96 -11.54 2.46 -14.37
N SER A 97 -12.11 1.80 -15.40
CA SER A 97 -12.91 0.58 -15.25
C SER A 97 -12.13 -0.61 -14.71
N LEU A 98 -10.79 -0.61 -14.82
CA LEU A 98 -9.93 -1.67 -14.30
C LEU A 98 -9.43 -1.40 -12.88
N ILE A 99 -9.91 -0.36 -12.20
CA ILE A 99 -9.60 -0.09 -10.81
C ILE A 99 -10.81 -0.43 -9.95
N CYS A 100 -10.63 -1.40 -9.05
CA CYS A 100 -11.63 -1.78 -8.07
C CYS A 100 -11.33 -1.09 -6.73
N TRP A 101 -12.13 -0.08 -6.40
CA TRP A 101 -12.05 0.61 -5.12
C TRP A 101 -12.90 -0.10 -4.07
N TYR A 102 -12.38 -0.16 -2.84
CA TYR A 102 -13.09 -0.63 -1.65
C TYR A 102 -12.83 0.30 -0.46
N PHE A 103 -13.60 0.16 0.61
CA PHE A 103 -13.30 0.80 1.89
C PHE A 103 -12.56 -0.17 2.79
N SER A 104 -11.63 0.33 3.60
CA SER A 104 -10.73 -0.50 4.41
C SER A 104 -11.44 -1.38 5.45
N ASP A 105 -12.69 -1.11 5.77
CA ASP A 105 -13.56 -1.92 6.63
C ASP A 105 -14.34 -3.02 5.88
N ASP A 106 -14.33 -2.99 4.52
CA ASP A 106 -14.96 -4.02 3.69
C ASP A 106 -14.03 -4.42 2.50
N PRO A 107 -12.91 -5.11 2.76
CA PRO A 107 -12.00 -5.56 1.71
C PRO A 107 -12.60 -6.64 0.81
N ASP A 108 -13.55 -7.43 1.29
CA ASP A 108 -14.22 -8.49 0.53
C ASP A 108 -14.98 -7.92 -0.66
N TYR A 109 -15.57 -6.74 -0.52
CA TYR A 109 -16.23 -6.05 -1.63
C TYR A 109 -15.25 -5.76 -2.79
N GLY A 110 -14.01 -5.35 -2.48
CA GLY A 110 -12.97 -5.13 -3.49
C GLY A 110 -12.62 -6.40 -4.25
N ILE A 111 -12.48 -7.50 -3.53
CA ILE A 111 -12.18 -8.82 -4.11
C ILE A 111 -13.35 -9.30 -4.98
N GLN A 112 -14.58 -9.21 -4.50
CA GLN A 112 -15.76 -9.59 -5.29
C GLN A 112 -15.85 -8.78 -6.60
N LYS A 113 -15.61 -7.47 -6.55
CA LYS A 113 -15.56 -6.63 -7.76
C LYS A 113 -14.47 -7.06 -8.72
N ALA A 114 -13.27 -7.38 -8.21
CA ALA A 114 -12.16 -7.84 -9.03
C ALA A 114 -12.49 -9.16 -9.72
N MET A 115 -13.08 -10.11 -8.99
CA MET A 115 -13.55 -11.38 -9.55
C MET A 115 -14.56 -11.18 -10.69
N GLN A 116 -15.45 -10.19 -10.59
CA GLN A 116 -16.45 -9.91 -11.63
C GLN A 116 -15.89 -9.17 -12.84
N LYS A 117 -14.91 -8.28 -12.65
CA LYS A 117 -14.49 -7.33 -13.69
C LYS A 117 -13.09 -7.58 -14.24
N LEU A 118 -12.14 -7.93 -13.37
CA LEU A 118 -10.72 -7.94 -13.72
C LEU A 118 -10.24 -9.28 -14.21
N ILE A 119 -10.75 -10.37 -13.65
CA ILE A 119 -10.27 -11.73 -13.90
C ILE A 119 -10.34 -12.11 -15.40
N SER A 120 -11.38 -11.67 -16.11
CA SER A 120 -11.54 -11.93 -17.55
C SER A 120 -10.94 -10.86 -18.46
N SER A 121 -10.53 -9.73 -17.88
CA SER A 121 -10.14 -8.54 -18.65
C SER A 121 -8.68 -8.17 -18.52
N CYS A 122 -8.00 -8.63 -17.46
CA CYS A 122 -6.62 -8.28 -17.16
C CYS A 122 -5.69 -9.48 -17.25
N THR A 123 -4.42 -9.22 -17.55
CA THR A 123 -3.34 -10.22 -17.48
C THR A 123 -2.56 -10.12 -16.17
N ALA A 124 -2.65 -8.96 -15.50
CA ALA A 124 -2.09 -8.76 -14.17
C ALA A 124 -3.03 -7.90 -13.29
N ILE A 125 -2.99 -8.11 -11.98
CA ILE A 125 -3.72 -7.30 -11.00
C ILE A 125 -2.76 -6.83 -9.90
N VAL A 126 -2.71 -5.52 -9.68
CA VAL A 126 -2.00 -4.90 -8.56
C VAL A 126 -2.94 -4.81 -7.36
N CYS A 127 -2.56 -5.47 -6.27
CA CYS A 127 -3.28 -5.45 -5.01
C CYS A 127 -2.65 -4.46 -4.03
N TYR A 128 -3.48 -3.86 -3.18
CA TYR A 128 -3.02 -2.90 -2.18
C TYR A 128 -1.92 -3.46 -1.28
N ASN A 129 -2.07 -4.69 -0.81
CA ASN A 129 -1.09 -5.39 0.02
C ASN A 129 -1.22 -6.91 -0.13
N ASP A 130 -0.34 -7.65 0.53
CA ASP A 130 -0.31 -9.11 0.47
C ASP A 130 -1.58 -9.78 1.00
N THR A 131 -2.28 -9.17 1.95
CA THR A 131 -3.56 -9.71 2.45
C THR A 131 -4.61 -9.73 1.35
N ILE A 132 -4.73 -8.64 0.58
CA ILE A 132 -5.65 -8.55 -0.56
C ILE A 132 -5.20 -9.48 -1.69
N ALA A 133 -3.90 -9.54 -1.97
CA ALA A 133 -3.34 -10.43 -2.99
C ALA A 133 -3.62 -11.90 -2.67
N TYR A 134 -3.35 -12.32 -1.44
CA TYR A 134 -3.61 -13.68 -0.98
C TYR A 134 -5.10 -14.04 -1.08
N ALA A 135 -5.99 -13.15 -0.64
CA ALA A 135 -7.43 -13.39 -0.72
C ALA A 135 -7.92 -13.48 -2.17
N LEU A 136 -7.38 -12.64 -3.09
CA LEU A 136 -7.67 -12.72 -4.52
C LEU A 136 -7.17 -14.06 -5.10
N CYS A 137 -5.93 -14.45 -4.85
CA CYS A 137 -5.38 -15.73 -5.32
C CYS A 137 -6.24 -16.92 -4.86
N ARG A 138 -6.68 -16.91 -3.61
CA ARG A 138 -7.58 -17.92 -3.07
C ARG A 138 -8.91 -17.95 -3.83
N ALA A 139 -9.54 -16.80 -4.01
CA ALA A 139 -10.82 -16.71 -4.74
C ALA A 139 -10.68 -17.16 -6.19
N VAL A 140 -9.54 -16.87 -6.86
CA VAL A 140 -9.26 -17.34 -8.22
C VAL A 140 -9.04 -18.85 -8.24
N SER A 141 -8.29 -19.40 -7.29
CA SER A 141 -8.01 -20.86 -7.23
C SER A 141 -9.26 -21.72 -6.99
N ASP A 142 -10.29 -21.16 -6.37
CA ASP A 142 -11.56 -21.85 -6.12
C ASP A 142 -12.46 -21.90 -7.37
N LEU A 143 -12.09 -21.28 -8.48
CA LEU A 143 -12.82 -21.36 -9.75
C LEU A 143 -12.64 -22.74 -10.39
N PRO A 144 -13.68 -23.28 -11.09
CA PRO A 144 -13.57 -24.56 -11.81
C PRO A 144 -12.48 -24.56 -12.89
N GLN A 145 -12.21 -23.40 -13.49
CA GLN A 145 -11.15 -23.18 -14.48
C GLN A 145 -10.46 -21.84 -14.15
N PRO A 146 -9.45 -21.85 -13.27
CA PRO A 146 -8.75 -20.64 -12.89
C PRO A 146 -8.02 -20.06 -14.12
N PRO A 147 -8.19 -18.76 -14.41
CA PRO A 147 -7.42 -18.10 -15.45
C PRO A 147 -5.95 -17.94 -15.01
N GLU A 148 -5.07 -17.91 -16.00
CA GLU A 148 -3.68 -17.51 -15.76
C GLU A 148 -3.62 -15.98 -15.59
N ILE A 149 -3.36 -15.51 -14.37
CA ILE A 149 -3.30 -14.11 -14.02
C ILE A 149 -2.14 -13.85 -13.05
N THR A 150 -1.32 -12.85 -13.37
CA THR A 150 -0.26 -12.42 -12.47
C THR A 150 -0.83 -11.52 -11.38
N VAL A 151 -0.61 -11.88 -10.12
CA VAL A 151 -0.97 -11.04 -8.97
C VAL A 151 0.29 -10.39 -8.42
N ALA A 152 0.22 -9.09 -8.16
CA ALA A 152 1.32 -8.31 -7.62
C ALA A 152 0.85 -7.43 -6.46
N SER A 153 1.72 -7.22 -5.45
CA SER A 153 1.36 -6.52 -4.23
C SER A 153 2.54 -5.83 -3.55
N PHE A 154 2.36 -5.47 -2.29
CA PHE A 154 3.33 -4.80 -1.43
C PHE A 154 3.41 -5.49 -0.08
N ASP A 155 4.48 -5.25 0.65
CA ASP A 155 4.81 -5.64 2.03
C ASP A 155 5.74 -6.86 2.13
N HIS A 156 5.77 -7.74 1.15
CA HIS A 156 6.57 -8.98 1.13
C HIS A 156 6.46 -9.77 2.44
N SER A 157 5.22 -9.98 2.86
CA SER A 157 4.90 -10.74 4.06
C SER A 157 4.99 -12.26 3.80
N TYR A 158 4.88 -13.07 4.84
CA TYR A 158 4.85 -14.52 4.70
C TYR A 158 3.71 -15.04 3.79
N LEU A 159 2.70 -14.21 3.53
CA LEU A 159 1.55 -14.59 2.67
C LEU A 159 1.95 -14.78 1.20
N CYS A 160 3.05 -14.16 0.74
CA CYS A 160 3.52 -14.32 -0.65
C CYS A 160 3.84 -15.78 -1.00
N HIS A 161 4.19 -16.59 0.00
CA HIS A 161 4.60 -17.98 -0.17
C HIS A 161 3.79 -18.94 0.70
N PHE A 162 2.59 -18.52 1.12
CA PHE A 162 1.78 -19.32 2.02
C PHE A 162 0.94 -20.34 1.24
N GLY A 163 1.12 -21.63 1.56
CA GLY A 163 0.40 -22.74 0.93
C GLY A 163 0.83 -22.93 -0.52
N HIS A 164 -0.13 -22.87 -1.45
CA HIS A 164 0.10 -22.99 -2.89
C HIS A 164 -0.07 -21.63 -3.62
N THR A 165 -0.16 -20.52 -2.87
CA THR A 165 -0.25 -19.19 -3.46
C THR A 165 1.15 -18.63 -3.64
N GLU A 166 1.40 -18.12 -4.82
CA GLU A 166 2.65 -17.43 -5.16
C GLU A 166 2.29 -16.16 -5.92
N PHE A 167 2.76 -15.01 -5.45
CA PHE A 167 2.55 -13.74 -6.11
C PHE A 167 3.73 -12.80 -5.88
N LEU A 168 3.92 -11.88 -6.81
CA LEU A 168 4.96 -10.86 -6.70
C LEU A 168 4.61 -9.88 -5.59
N SER A 169 5.56 -9.56 -4.72
CA SER A 169 5.35 -8.53 -3.69
C SER A 169 6.59 -7.67 -3.51
N LEU A 170 6.41 -6.35 -3.56
CA LEU A 170 7.49 -5.41 -3.27
C LEU A 170 7.90 -5.48 -1.80
N THR A 171 9.21 -5.45 -1.58
CA THR A 171 9.81 -5.45 -0.25
C THR A 171 10.17 -4.02 0.16
N PRO A 172 9.93 -3.57 1.40
CA PRO A 172 10.54 -2.35 1.91
C PRO A 172 12.06 -2.40 1.81
N ALA A 173 12.71 -1.33 1.37
CA ALA A 173 14.18 -1.28 1.25
C ALA A 173 14.89 -1.45 2.61
N GLU A 174 14.21 -1.07 3.70
CA GLU A 174 14.60 -1.32 5.08
C GLU A 174 13.36 -1.60 5.94
N ALA A 175 13.54 -2.27 7.07
CA ALA A 175 12.43 -2.58 7.97
C ALA A 175 11.86 -1.29 8.61
N PRO A 176 10.59 -0.91 8.36
CA PRO A 176 9.99 0.32 8.88
C PRO A 176 10.04 0.41 10.42
N GLY A 177 9.86 -0.73 11.10
CA GLY A 177 9.95 -0.80 12.56
C GLY A 177 11.35 -0.48 13.09
N SER A 178 12.42 -0.95 12.43
CA SER A 178 13.80 -0.65 12.79
C SER A 178 14.12 0.84 12.60
N ARG A 179 13.66 1.41 11.47
CA ARG A 179 13.80 2.85 11.22
C ARG A 179 13.06 3.66 12.28
N ALA A 180 11.83 3.30 12.60
CA ALA A 180 11.03 3.95 13.61
C ALA A 180 11.68 3.89 15.00
N ALA A 181 12.21 2.74 15.40
CA ALA A 181 12.93 2.58 16.66
C ALA A 181 14.15 3.50 16.74
N GLY A 182 14.95 3.59 15.66
CA GLY A 182 16.09 4.51 15.58
C GLY A 182 15.68 5.97 15.73
N VAL A 183 14.64 6.42 15.03
CA VAL A 183 14.10 7.77 15.13
C VAL A 183 13.62 8.08 16.56
N LEU A 184 12.90 7.14 17.18
CA LEU A 184 12.39 7.30 18.54
C LEU A 184 13.52 7.36 19.58
N LEU A 185 14.59 6.55 19.44
CA LEU A 185 15.76 6.59 20.31
C LEU A 185 16.46 7.95 20.21
N HIS A 186 16.62 8.51 19.02
CA HIS A 186 17.18 9.84 18.86
C HIS A 186 16.34 10.92 19.53
N GLN A 187 15.00 10.86 19.42
CA GLN A 187 14.12 11.77 20.15
C GLN A 187 14.31 11.68 21.69
N LEU A 188 14.44 10.44 22.21
CA LEU A 188 14.68 10.22 23.64
C LEU A 188 16.02 10.80 24.11
N GLN A 189 17.02 10.86 23.23
CA GLN A 189 18.33 11.49 23.48
C GLN A 189 18.33 13.01 23.28
N GLY A 190 17.17 13.61 22.95
CA GLY A 190 17.04 15.04 22.67
C GLY A 190 17.59 15.46 21.30
N ILE A 191 17.88 14.51 20.42
CA ILE A 191 18.33 14.79 19.06
C ILE A 191 17.13 15.17 18.20
N LEU A 192 17.25 16.27 17.45
CA LEU A 192 16.23 16.69 16.50
C LEU A 192 16.17 15.69 15.34
N VAL A 193 14.98 15.18 15.06
CA VAL A 193 14.73 14.22 13.98
C VAL A 193 13.62 14.73 13.05
N SER A 194 13.76 14.43 11.78
CA SER A 194 12.75 14.71 10.74
C SER A 194 11.99 13.44 10.35
N SER A 195 10.88 13.62 9.67
CA SER A 195 10.19 12.51 8.99
C SER A 195 11.09 11.88 7.93
N THR A 196 10.95 10.58 7.74
CA THR A 196 11.72 9.79 6.77
C THR A 196 10.78 8.96 5.91
N GLU A 197 11.17 8.78 4.65
CA GLU A 197 10.45 7.96 3.69
C GLU A 197 11.31 6.77 3.29
N ILE A 198 10.71 5.58 3.23
CA ILE A 198 11.38 4.32 2.89
C ILE A 198 10.92 3.92 1.50
N SER A 199 11.88 3.68 0.60
CA SER A 199 11.60 3.20 -0.74
C SER A 199 11.24 1.71 -0.77
N TRP A 200 10.68 1.29 -1.90
CA TRP A 200 10.41 -0.11 -2.21
C TRP A 200 11.49 -0.69 -3.11
N LYS A 201 11.62 -2.02 -3.08
CA LYS A 201 12.47 -2.82 -3.99
C LYS A 201 11.71 -4.07 -4.46
N LEU A 202 12.08 -4.57 -5.63
CA LEU A 202 11.66 -5.86 -6.17
C LEU A 202 12.32 -7.02 -5.44
#